data_dd46bef5811afaf6613acc0d070e9942
#
_entry.id   dd46bef5811afaf6613acc0d070e9942
#
_cell.length_a   1.000
_cell.length_b   1.000
_cell.length_c   1.000
_cell.angle_alpha   90.00
_cell.angle_beta   90.00
_cell.angle_gamma   90.00
#
_symmetry.space_group_name_H-M   'P 1'
#
loop_
_entity.id
_entity.type
_entity.pdbx_description
1 polymer ?
#
loop_
_entity_poly.entity_id
_entity_poly.type
_entity_poly.pdbx_seq_one_letter_code
_entity_poly.pdbx_strand_id
1 'polypeptide(L)'
;MKDKSLEKNTFWIYSTNKFVWAGVAICSIFSAFMIYFLCVSNLSENKVLFIFLLPISLSILLIYWALPSKILLCEDRIEERSLFGKRSIRVDEINSWGVVQMYKPYRCKEGIYSYIPAKSFKPSRQIEENMTFSYSLFLSNIPHYDGKKKDSFQTDKTIFVSYRKEVYIALEKHLKKIKRTMENNQFKD
;
A
#
# COMPACT_ATOMS: atom_id res chain seq x y z
N MET A 1 -17.52 -23.04 -3.50
CA MET A 1 -17.73 -22.11 -4.65
C MET A 1 -16.97 -20.83 -4.35
N LYS A 2 -15.90 -20.50 -5.10
CA LYS A 2 -15.25 -19.19 -4.99
C LYS A 2 -16.17 -18.15 -5.63
N ASP A 3 -16.55 -17.19 -4.83
CA ASP A 3 -17.47 -16.12 -5.23
C ASP A 3 -16.82 -15.25 -6.33
N LYS A 4 -17.23 -15.46 -7.59
CA LYS A 4 -16.74 -14.70 -8.75
C LYS A 4 -17.03 -13.19 -8.64
N SER A 5 -17.94 -12.79 -7.77
CA SER A 5 -18.26 -11.37 -7.52
C SER A 5 -17.15 -10.64 -6.75
N LEU A 6 -16.40 -11.35 -5.90
CA LEU A 6 -15.29 -10.82 -5.11
C LEU A 6 -14.07 -10.46 -5.96
N GLU A 7 -13.84 -11.17 -7.07
CA GLU A 7 -12.67 -10.91 -7.94
C GLU A 7 -12.77 -9.56 -8.66
N LYS A 8 -13.96 -9.09 -8.98
CA LYS A 8 -14.18 -7.87 -9.78
C LYS A 8 -13.86 -6.57 -9.03
N ASN A 9 -13.75 -6.62 -7.70
CA ASN A 9 -13.54 -5.48 -6.82
C ASN A 9 -12.22 -5.57 -6.03
N THR A 10 -11.27 -6.35 -6.53
CA THR A 10 -9.96 -6.53 -5.92
C THR A 10 -8.89 -5.78 -6.70
N PHE A 11 -8.16 -4.91 -6.06
CA PHE A 11 -7.07 -4.14 -6.65
C PHE A 11 -5.74 -4.47 -5.96
N TRP A 12 -4.75 -4.83 -6.75
CA TRP A 12 -3.40 -5.07 -6.29
C TRP A 12 -2.58 -3.78 -6.32
N ILE A 13 -1.92 -3.49 -5.22
CA ILE A 13 -1.08 -2.30 -5.08
C ILE A 13 0.35 -2.76 -4.90
N TYR A 14 1.14 -2.58 -5.94
CA TYR A 14 2.57 -2.86 -5.94
C TYR A 14 3.38 -1.61 -5.55
N SER A 15 4.58 -1.80 -5.02
CA SER A 15 5.51 -0.69 -4.84
C SER A 15 5.77 0.01 -6.18
N THR A 16 5.64 1.34 -6.21
CA THR A 16 6.01 2.16 -7.39
C THR A 16 7.49 2.49 -7.42
N ASN A 17 8.21 2.22 -6.34
CA ASN A 17 9.61 2.59 -6.25
C ASN A 17 10.46 1.68 -7.13
N LYS A 18 10.88 2.21 -8.28
CA LYS A 18 11.76 1.50 -9.24
C LYS A 18 13.07 1.04 -8.61
N PHE A 19 13.58 1.78 -7.62
CA PHE A 19 14.80 1.40 -6.89
C PHE A 19 14.60 0.15 -6.03
N VAL A 20 13.41 -0.04 -5.44
CA VAL A 20 13.10 -1.27 -4.69
C VAL A 20 13.14 -2.47 -5.63
N TRP A 21 12.54 -2.37 -6.81
CA TRP A 21 12.53 -3.44 -7.80
C TRP A 21 13.92 -3.71 -8.39
N ALA A 22 14.70 -2.66 -8.66
CA ALA A 22 16.09 -2.80 -9.06
C ALA A 22 16.92 -3.48 -7.96
N GLY A 23 16.73 -3.09 -6.71
CA GLY A 23 17.38 -3.74 -5.57
C GLY A 23 17.01 -5.21 -5.43
N VAL A 24 15.72 -5.55 -5.58
CA VAL A 24 15.24 -6.94 -5.59
C VAL A 24 15.94 -7.73 -6.71
N ALA A 25 16.00 -7.20 -7.92
CA ALA A 25 16.62 -7.88 -9.06
C ALA A 25 18.12 -8.12 -8.81
N ILE A 26 18.86 -7.09 -8.40
CA ILE A 26 20.31 -7.19 -8.11
C ILE A 26 20.58 -8.20 -7.00
N CYS A 27 19.87 -8.11 -5.88
CA CYS A 27 20.07 -9.03 -4.75
C CYS A 27 19.66 -10.46 -5.12
N SER A 28 18.62 -10.65 -5.94
CA SER A 28 18.22 -12.00 -6.39
C SER A 28 19.26 -12.63 -7.30
N ILE A 29 19.83 -11.87 -8.25
CA ILE A 29 20.90 -12.35 -9.12
C ILE A 29 22.14 -12.70 -8.28
N PHE A 30 22.50 -11.84 -7.34
CA PHE A 30 23.65 -12.08 -6.48
C PHE A 30 23.44 -13.30 -5.58
N SER A 31 22.26 -13.48 -5.02
CA SER A 31 21.90 -14.66 -4.22
C SER A 31 21.97 -15.96 -5.04
N ALA A 32 21.46 -15.93 -6.28
CA ALA A 32 21.53 -17.08 -7.19
C ALA A 32 22.98 -17.45 -7.53
N PHE A 33 23.82 -16.45 -7.80
CA PHE A 33 25.26 -16.66 -8.03
C PHE A 33 25.95 -17.27 -6.80
N MET A 34 25.62 -16.78 -5.61
CA MET A 34 26.19 -17.30 -4.38
C MET A 34 25.76 -18.73 -4.08
N ILE A 35 24.48 -19.07 -4.32
CA ILE A 35 23.99 -20.45 -4.19
C ILE A 35 24.73 -21.37 -5.17
N TYR A 36 24.88 -20.95 -6.44
CA TYR A 36 25.64 -21.71 -7.44
C TYR A 36 27.07 -21.96 -6.98
N PHE A 37 27.76 -20.92 -6.47
CA PHE A 37 29.14 -21.05 -5.97
C PHE A 37 29.24 -22.02 -4.78
N LEU A 38 28.29 -22.02 -3.86
CA LEU A 38 28.22 -22.98 -2.74
C LEU A 38 28.07 -24.42 -3.23
N CYS A 39 27.25 -24.64 -4.28
CA CYS A 39 27.04 -25.96 -4.82
C CYS A 39 28.29 -26.51 -5.54
N VAL A 40 29.11 -25.63 -6.13
CA VAL A 40 30.29 -26.03 -6.90
C VAL A 40 31.55 -26.15 -6.02
N SER A 41 31.67 -25.30 -5.00
CA SER A 41 32.85 -25.21 -4.18
C SER A 41 32.74 -26.03 -2.90
N ASN A 42 32.77 -27.25 -2.79
CA ASN A 42 32.79 -28.14 -1.59
C ASN A 42 33.29 -27.49 -0.29
N LEU A 43 32.87 -26.29 0.01
CA LEU A 43 33.31 -25.48 1.14
C LEU A 43 32.66 -25.96 2.43
N SER A 44 33.47 -26.66 3.25
CA SER A 44 33.05 -27.23 4.53
C SER A 44 33.17 -26.27 5.74
N GLU A 45 33.57 -25.02 5.54
CA GLU A 45 33.81 -24.10 6.64
C GLU A 45 32.59 -23.25 7.01
N ASN A 46 32.07 -23.42 8.21
CA ASN A 46 30.90 -22.71 8.78
C ASN A 46 31.01 -21.18 8.71
N LYS A 47 32.20 -20.59 8.71
CA LYS A 47 32.40 -19.13 8.64
C LYS A 47 32.00 -18.54 7.30
N VAL A 48 32.19 -19.28 6.23
CA VAL A 48 31.82 -18.86 4.87
C VAL A 48 30.30 -18.82 4.73
N LEU A 49 29.61 -19.72 5.40
CA LEU A 49 28.16 -19.81 5.38
C LEU A 49 27.47 -18.51 5.85
N PHE A 50 28.00 -17.84 6.86
CA PHE A 50 27.45 -16.58 7.37
C PHE A 50 27.56 -15.44 6.36
N ILE A 51 28.63 -15.35 5.58
CA ILE A 51 28.80 -14.33 4.54
C ILE A 51 27.76 -14.52 3.44
N PHE A 52 27.39 -15.75 3.12
CA PHE A 52 26.40 -16.08 2.11
C PHE A 52 24.95 -15.86 2.58
N LEU A 53 24.68 -16.00 3.86
CA LEU A 53 23.32 -15.77 4.40
C LEU A 53 22.91 -14.30 4.34
N LEU A 54 23.85 -13.36 4.40
CA LEU A 54 23.56 -11.94 4.42
C LEU A 54 22.87 -11.43 3.14
N PRO A 55 23.35 -11.70 1.91
CA PRO A 55 22.67 -11.29 0.69
C PRO A 55 21.33 -12.02 0.47
N ILE A 56 21.22 -13.27 0.92
CA ILE A 56 19.95 -14.01 0.86
C ILE A 56 18.91 -13.36 1.78
N SER A 57 19.28 -13.05 3.02
CA SER A 57 18.37 -12.39 3.97
C SER A 57 17.97 -10.98 3.48
N LEU A 58 18.91 -10.24 2.89
CA LEU A 58 18.62 -8.94 2.29
C LEU A 58 17.66 -9.05 1.09
N SER A 59 17.83 -10.07 0.26
CA SER A 59 16.91 -10.35 -0.87
C SER A 59 15.50 -10.64 -0.36
N ILE A 60 15.38 -11.48 0.66
CA ILE A 60 14.10 -11.80 1.29
C ILE A 60 13.45 -10.52 1.85
N LEU A 61 14.21 -9.69 2.53
CA LEU A 61 13.73 -8.42 3.09
C LEU A 61 13.24 -7.47 2.00
N LEU A 62 13.96 -7.34 0.89
CA LEU A 62 13.58 -6.48 -0.23
C LEU A 62 12.36 -7.01 -0.97
N ILE A 63 12.27 -8.33 -1.19
CA ILE A 63 11.09 -8.97 -1.76
C ILE A 63 9.88 -8.70 -0.86
N TYR A 64 10.05 -8.83 0.43
CA TYR A 64 9.03 -8.57 1.42
C TYR A 64 8.53 -7.12 1.37
N TRP A 65 9.42 -6.15 1.17
CA TRP A 65 9.06 -4.74 0.99
C TRP A 65 8.37 -4.45 -0.35
N ALA A 66 8.68 -5.23 -1.38
CA ALA A 66 8.07 -5.11 -2.70
C ALA A 66 6.71 -5.82 -2.81
N LEU A 67 6.37 -6.69 -1.85
CA LEU A 67 5.14 -7.47 -1.89
C LEU A 67 3.90 -6.58 -1.94
N PRO A 68 2.95 -6.93 -2.80
CA PRO A 68 1.77 -6.13 -3.00
C PRO A 68 0.84 -6.21 -1.80
N SER A 69 0.26 -5.09 -1.43
CA SER A 69 -0.99 -5.07 -0.69
C SER A 69 -2.17 -5.14 -1.66
N LYS A 70 -3.32 -5.59 -1.20
CA LYS A 70 -4.55 -5.58 -1.99
C LYS A 70 -5.67 -4.88 -1.25
N ILE A 71 -6.45 -4.11 -2.00
CA ILE A 71 -7.69 -3.52 -1.53
C ILE A 71 -8.86 -4.31 -2.10
N LEU A 72 -9.77 -4.68 -1.23
CA LEU A 72 -11.05 -5.30 -1.58
C LEU A 72 -12.17 -4.31 -1.26
N LEU A 73 -13.01 -4.04 -2.23
CA LEU A 73 -14.21 -3.23 -2.08
C LEU A 73 -15.40 -4.18 -1.87
N CYS A 74 -15.77 -4.40 -0.62
CA CYS A 74 -16.95 -5.19 -0.23
C CYS A 74 -18.17 -4.27 -0.12
N GLU A 75 -19.37 -4.83 -0.11
CA GLU A 75 -20.62 -4.05 -0.07
C GLU A 75 -20.75 -3.18 1.18
N ASP A 76 -20.32 -3.69 2.34
CA ASP A 76 -20.43 -3.05 3.64
C ASP A 76 -19.13 -2.44 4.17
N ARG A 77 -17.99 -2.85 3.59
CA ARG A 77 -16.66 -2.49 4.11
C ARG A 77 -15.60 -2.44 3.03
N ILE A 78 -14.51 -1.76 3.34
CA ILE A 78 -13.27 -1.74 2.55
C ILE A 78 -12.21 -2.47 3.36
N GLU A 79 -11.54 -3.43 2.73
CA GLU A 79 -10.49 -4.23 3.36
C GLU A 79 -9.15 -3.98 2.66
N GLU A 80 -8.14 -3.71 3.46
CA GLU A 80 -6.73 -3.82 3.05
C GLU A 80 -6.18 -5.14 3.55
N ARG A 81 -5.58 -5.91 2.66
CA ARG A 81 -4.83 -7.12 3.00
C ARG A 81 -3.41 -6.99 2.54
N SER A 82 -2.50 -7.03 3.47
CA SER A 82 -1.06 -7.06 3.25
C SER A 82 -0.48 -8.35 3.83
N LEU A 83 0.80 -8.57 3.61
CA LEU A 83 1.49 -9.70 4.26
C LEU A 83 1.48 -9.59 5.79
N PHE A 84 1.44 -8.37 6.32
CA PHE A 84 1.52 -8.06 7.75
C PHE A 84 0.19 -8.07 8.48
N GLY A 85 -0.90 -8.24 7.75
CA GLY A 85 -2.22 -8.28 8.36
C GLY A 85 -3.34 -7.81 7.46
N LYS A 86 -4.51 -7.79 8.05
CA LYS A 86 -5.75 -7.34 7.45
C LYS A 86 -6.26 -6.14 8.24
N ARG A 87 -6.59 -5.06 7.53
CA ARG A 87 -7.33 -3.92 8.08
C ARG A 87 -8.65 -3.81 7.37
N SER A 88 -9.69 -3.42 8.09
CA SER A 88 -11.00 -3.20 7.49
C SER A 88 -11.69 -2.01 8.14
N ILE A 89 -12.40 -1.26 7.32
CA ILE A 89 -13.23 -0.14 7.76
C ILE A 89 -14.62 -0.30 7.13
N ARG A 90 -15.67 -0.16 7.91
CA ARG A 90 -17.03 -0.17 7.40
C ARG A 90 -17.32 1.12 6.65
N VAL A 91 -18.10 1.04 5.59
CA VAL A 91 -18.37 2.22 4.75
C VAL A 91 -19.14 3.30 5.50
N ASP A 92 -20.04 2.91 6.41
CA ASP A 92 -20.79 3.80 7.30
C ASP A 92 -19.92 4.52 8.36
N GLU A 93 -18.77 3.93 8.71
CA GLU A 93 -17.81 4.50 9.65
C GLU A 93 -16.80 5.45 8.98
N ILE A 94 -16.76 5.55 7.65
CA ILE A 94 -15.81 6.41 6.94
C ILE A 94 -16.24 7.87 7.05
N ASN A 95 -15.56 8.61 7.91
CA ASN A 95 -15.79 10.04 8.11
C ASN A 95 -14.87 10.92 7.25
N SER A 96 -13.68 10.41 6.91
CA SER A 96 -12.75 11.10 6.04
C SER A 96 -12.12 10.15 5.04
N TRP A 97 -12.01 10.59 3.78
CA TRP A 97 -11.23 9.90 2.76
C TRP A 97 -10.65 10.89 1.75
N GLY A 98 -9.51 10.52 1.18
CA GLY A 98 -8.80 11.37 0.25
C GLY A 98 -7.41 10.84 -0.05
N VAL A 99 -6.50 11.77 -0.28
CA VAL A 99 -5.10 11.47 -0.58
C VAL A 99 -4.20 12.21 0.38
N VAL A 100 -3.21 11.52 0.89
CA VAL A 100 -2.13 12.12 1.68
C VAL A 100 -0.91 12.26 0.79
N GLN A 101 -0.44 13.46 0.64
CA GLN A 101 0.82 13.79 0.00
C GLN A 101 1.91 13.83 1.06
N MET A 102 3.00 13.12 0.83
CA MET A 102 4.19 13.15 1.68
C MET A 102 5.36 13.72 0.91
N TYR A 103 5.99 14.72 1.48
CA TYR A 103 7.25 15.27 1.03
C TYR A 103 8.33 15.06 2.09
N LYS A 104 9.45 14.47 1.71
CA LYS A 104 10.60 14.31 2.59
C LYS A 104 11.77 15.13 2.07
N PRO A 105 12.02 16.33 2.64
CA PRO A 105 13.18 17.13 2.26
C PRO A 105 14.49 16.39 2.55
N TYR A 106 15.50 16.62 1.73
CA TYR A 106 16.80 15.91 1.72
C TYR A 106 17.54 15.91 3.07
N ARG A 107 17.25 16.71 4.01
CA ARG A 107 17.96 16.75 5.32
C ARG A 107 17.01 16.66 6.52
N CYS A 108 15.73 16.45 6.29
CA CYS A 108 14.78 16.37 7.38
C CYS A 108 14.59 14.92 7.83
N LYS A 109 14.61 14.71 9.15
CA LYS A 109 14.29 13.40 9.76
C LYS A 109 12.83 13.03 9.55
N GLU A 110 11.95 14.03 9.57
CA GLU A 110 10.50 13.86 9.45
C GLU A 110 10.00 14.33 8.09
N GLY A 111 9.07 13.58 7.50
CA GLY A 111 8.35 13.98 6.29
C GLY A 111 7.26 15.00 6.63
N ILE A 112 6.99 15.87 5.68
CA ILE A 112 5.85 16.78 5.73
C ILE A 112 4.67 16.06 5.09
N TYR A 113 3.55 15.98 5.81
CA TYR A 113 2.32 15.34 5.36
C TYR A 113 1.25 16.40 5.08
N SER A 114 0.56 16.27 3.98
CA SER A 114 -0.55 17.13 3.61
C SER A 114 -1.74 16.26 3.18
N TYR A 115 -2.85 16.41 3.86
CA TYR A 115 -4.09 15.71 3.50
C TYR A 115 -4.89 16.53 2.49
N ILE A 116 -5.30 15.88 1.42
CA ILE A 116 -6.12 16.45 0.36
C ILE A 116 -7.45 15.67 0.35
N PRO A 117 -8.56 16.29 0.76
CA PRO A 117 -9.86 15.63 0.72
C PRO A 117 -10.22 15.19 -0.70
N ALA A 118 -10.92 14.07 -0.83
CA ALA A 118 -11.29 13.51 -2.12
C ALA A 118 -12.06 14.49 -3.02
N LYS A 119 -12.88 15.36 -2.42
CA LYS A 119 -13.63 16.39 -3.18
C LYS A 119 -12.73 17.39 -3.92
N SER A 120 -11.53 17.63 -3.39
CA SER A 120 -10.57 18.61 -3.91
C SER A 120 -9.46 17.97 -4.74
N PHE A 121 -9.36 16.65 -4.73
CA PHE A 121 -8.30 15.93 -5.41
C PHE A 121 -8.67 15.58 -6.83
N LYS A 122 -7.77 15.87 -7.78
CA LYS A 122 -7.92 15.50 -9.19
C LYS A 122 -7.02 14.31 -9.52
N PRO A 123 -7.57 13.13 -9.79
CA PRO A 123 -6.77 11.93 -10.05
C PRO A 123 -6.01 12.03 -11.37
N SER A 124 -4.69 11.80 -11.34
CA SER A 124 -3.80 11.81 -12.50
C SER A 124 -2.78 10.69 -12.42
N ARG A 125 -2.34 10.13 -13.55
CA ARG A 125 -1.23 9.17 -13.61
C ARG A 125 0.11 9.83 -13.30
N GLN A 126 0.29 11.09 -13.63
CA GLN A 126 1.52 11.85 -13.32
C GLN A 126 1.80 11.89 -11.81
N ILE A 127 0.77 11.77 -10.98
CA ILE A 127 0.91 11.70 -9.52
C ILE A 127 1.57 10.40 -9.09
N GLU A 128 1.30 9.28 -9.78
CA GLU A 128 1.89 7.97 -9.46
C GLU A 128 3.39 7.93 -9.77
N GLU A 129 3.83 8.69 -10.76
CA GLU A 129 5.21 8.74 -11.25
C GLU A 129 6.04 9.84 -10.59
N ASN A 130 5.43 10.61 -9.71
CA ASN A 130 6.12 11.72 -9.06
C ASN A 130 7.21 11.20 -8.12
N MET A 131 8.46 11.64 -8.35
CA MET A 131 9.62 11.25 -7.54
C MET A 131 9.86 12.16 -6.33
N THR A 132 9.33 13.37 -6.36
CA THR A 132 9.52 14.37 -5.30
C THR A 132 8.52 14.15 -4.16
N PHE A 133 7.29 13.76 -4.51
CA PHE A 133 6.22 13.54 -3.55
C PHE A 133 5.74 12.10 -3.65
N SER A 134 5.51 11.46 -2.51
CA SER A 134 4.76 10.22 -2.47
C SER A 134 3.31 10.51 -2.10
N TYR A 135 2.40 9.77 -2.73
CA TYR A 135 0.97 9.92 -2.51
C TYR A 135 0.38 8.60 -2.02
N SER A 136 -0.51 8.70 -1.05
CA SER A 136 -1.19 7.54 -0.48
C SER A 136 -2.69 7.79 -0.39
N LEU A 137 -3.46 6.77 -0.70
CA LEU A 137 -4.89 6.75 -0.43
C LEU A 137 -5.13 6.61 1.06
N PHE A 138 -6.07 7.38 1.57
CA PHE A 138 -6.37 7.47 2.98
C PHE A 138 -7.87 7.35 3.22
N LEU A 139 -8.25 6.45 4.11
CA LEU A 139 -9.62 6.30 4.62
C LEU A 139 -9.55 6.18 6.13
N SER A 140 -10.40 6.92 6.84
CA SER A 140 -10.42 6.91 8.30
C SER A 140 -11.82 7.14 8.84
N ASN A 141 -12.06 6.65 10.04
CA ASN A 141 -13.23 6.98 10.83
C ASN A 141 -13.10 8.29 11.62
N ILE A 142 -11.94 8.95 11.57
CA ILE A 142 -11.70 10.23 12.24
C ILE A 142 -12.26 11.37 11.37
N PRO A 143 -13.17 12.23 11.89
CA PRO A 143 -13.90 13.22 11.08
C PRO A 143 -13.05 14.39 10.60
N HIS A 144 -12.05 14.81 11.34
CA HIS A 144 -11.14 15.89 10.97
C HIS A 144 -9.71 15.47 11.12
N TYR A 145 -9.04 15.45 9.97
CA TYR A 145 -7.65 15.09 9.91
C TYR A 145 -6.79 16.33 9.67
N ASP A 146 -6.17 16.83 10.73
CA ASP A 146 -5.14 17.88 10.64
C ASP A 146 -3.78 17.22 10.53
N GLY A 147 -3.52 16.66 9.34
CA GLY A 147 -2.46 15.70 9.08
C GLY A 147 -1.06 16.25 9.04
N LYS A 148 -0.56 16.76 10.16
CA LYS A 148 0.83 17.22 10.25
C LYS A 148 1.81 16.16 10.76
N LYS A 149 1.33 15.05 11.35
CA LYS A 149 2.21 14.01 11.92
C LYS A 149 1.87 12.62 11.36
N LYS A 150 2.90 11.83 11.09
CA LYS A 150 2.77 10.46 10.58
C LYS A 150 1.90 9.56 11.47
N ASP A 151 2.06 9.66 12.78
CA ASP A 151 1.39 8.79 13.75
C ASP A 151 -0.12 8.97 13.77
N SER A 152 -0.59 10.15 13.38
CA SER A 152 -2.01 10.42 13.26
C SER A 152 -2.67 9.67 12.07
N PHE A 153 -1.89 9.14 11.09
CA PHE A 153 -2.41 8.37 9.94
C PHE A 153 -2.42 6.85 10.16
N GLN A 154 -1.84 6.36 11.26
CA GLN A 154 -1.68 4.93 11.54
C GLN A 154 -2.48 4.53 12.77
N THR A 155 -3.81 4.57 12.67
CA THR A 155 -4.69 3.93 13.66
C THR A 155 -5.20 2.61 13.10
N ASP A 156 -5.65 1.68 13.97
CA ASP A 156 -6.21 0.39 13.58
C ASP A 156 -7.46 0.52 12.69
N LYS A 157 -8.11 1.70 12.72
CA LYS A 157 -9.29 2.05 11.94
C LYS A 157 -8.95 2.97 10.74
N THR A 158 -7.73 2.88 10.23
CA THR A 158 -7.27 3.68 9.10
C THR A 158 -6.69 2.76 8.03
N ILE A 159 -7.13 2.94 6.80
CA ILE A 159 -6.52 2.33 5.62
C ILE A 159 -5.62 3.37 4.96
N PHE A 160 -4.36 3.01 4.81
CA PHE A 160 -3.33 3.88 4.24
C PHE A 160 -2.47 3.10 3.26
N VAL A 161 -2.69 3.31 1.97
CA VAL A 161 -2.04 2.56 0.88
C VAL A 161 -1.53 3.47 -0.22
N SER A 162 -0.52 3.03 -0.95
CA SER A 162 0.04 3.79 -2.06
C SER A 162 -1.05 4.18 -3.07
N TYR A 163 -1.02 5.44 -3.50
CA TYR A 163 -1.98 5.96 -4.47
C TYR A 163 -1.87 5.23 -5.81
N ARG A 164 -3.03 4.87 -6.35
CA ARG A 164 -3.23 4.40 -7.71
C ARG A 164 -4.48 5.04 -8.27
N LYS A 165 -4.38 5.63 -9.44
CA LYS A 165 -5.50 6.32 -10.09
C LYS A 165 -6.71 5.41 -10.26
N GLU A 166 -6.48 4.17 -10.68
CA GLU A 166 -7.53 3.18 -10.91
C GLU A 166 -8.26 2.82 -9.61
N VAL A 167 -7.48 2.61 -8.53
CA VAL A 167 -8.01 2.31 -7.20
C VAL A 167 -8.81 3.50 -6.67
N TYR A 168 -8.29 4.72 -6.83
CA TYR A 168 -8.99 5.93 -6.43
C TYR A 168 -10.36 6.07 -7.12
N ILE A 169 -10.39 5.91 -8.45
CA ILE A 169 -11.63 6.02 -9.23
C ILE A 169 -12.63 4.93 -8.84
N ALA A 170 -12.16 3.69 -8.66
CA ALA A 170 -13.01 2.59 -8.23
C ALA A 170 -13.60 2.82 -6.83
N LEU A 171 -12.77 3.30 -5.89
CA LEU A 171 -13.17 3.64 -4.54
C LEU A 171 -14.20 4.77 -4.52
N GLU A 172 -13.97 5.84 -5.27
CA GLU A 172 -14.91 6.96 -5.41
C GLU A 172 -16.28 6.51 -5.92
N LYS A 173 -16.28 5.69 -6.99
CA LYS A 173 -17.49 5.11 -7.55
C LYS A 173 -18.23 4.22 -6.56
N HIS A 174 -17.49 3.41 -5.83
CA HIS A 174 -18.03 2.50 -4.82
C HIS A 174 -18.69 3.25 -3.66
N LEU A 175 -18.01 4.23 -3.08
CA LEU A 175 -18.52 5.06 -1.99
C LEU A 175 -19.75 5.87 -2.42
N LYS A 176 -19.76 6.43 -3.64
CA LYS A 176 -20.93 7.15 -4.18
C LYS A 176 -22.13 6.21 -4.35
N LYS A 177 -21.91 4.98 -4.82
CA LYS A 177 -22.99 3.98 -4.99
C LYS A 177 -23.64 3.65 -3.65
N ILE A 178 -22.83 3.36 -2.63
CA ILE A 178 -23.33 2.97 -1.32
C ILE A 178 -24.10 4.12 -0.66
N LYS A 179 -23.58 5.36 -0.71
CA LYS A 179 -24.28 6.53 -0.17
C LYS A 179 -25.68 6.70 -0.79
N ARG A 180 -25.79 6.58 -2.11
CA ARG A 180 -27.09 6.65 -2.79
C ARG A 180 -28.04 5.54 -2.35
N THR A 181 -27.52 4.34 -2.13
CA THR A 181 -28.36 3.20 -1.67
C THR A 181 -28.86 3.43 -0.24
N MET A 182 -28.03 3.99 0.65
CA MET A 182 -28.41 4.33 2.01
C MET A 182 -29.47 5.44 2.03
N GLU A 183 -29.29 6.50 1.25
CA GLU A 183 -30.26 7.58 1.12
C GLU A 183 -31.64 7.07 0.61
N ASN A 184 -31.62 6.21 -0.41
CA ASN A 184 -32.87 5.64 -0.95
C ASN A 184 -33.60 4.73 0.03
N ASN A 185 -32.91 4.08 0.94
CA ASN A 185 -33.53 3.20 1.95
C ASN A 185 -34.14 4.02 3.12
N GLN A 186 -33.54 5.17 3.46
CA GLN A 186 -34.08 6.06 4.48
C GLN A 186 -35.41 6.76 4.08
N PHE A 187 -35.73 6.82 2.79
CA PHE A 187 -36.98 7.38 2.27
C PHE A 187 -38.10 6.34 2.08
N LYS A 188 -37.87 5.07 2.46
CA LYS A 188 -38.85 3.99 2.32
C LYS A 188 -39.52 3.57 3.63
N ASP A 189 -39.02 4.09 4.73
CA ASP A 189 -39.59 3.94 6.08
C ASP A 189 -40.38 5.22 6.45
#